data_c25159e1c007d43666a777191f39a25e
#
_entry.id   c25159e1c007d43666a777191f39a25e
#
_cell.length_a   1.000
_cell.length_b   1.000
_cell.length_c   1.000
_cell.angle_alpha   90.00
_cell.angle_beta   90.00
_cell.angle_gamma   90.00
#
_symmetry.space_group_name_H-M   'P 1'
#
loop_
_entity.id
_entity.type
_entity.pdbx_description
1 polymer ?
#
loop_
_entity_poly.entity_id
_entity_poly.type
_entity_poly.pdbx_seq_one_letter_code
_entity_poly.pdbx_strand_id
1 'polypeptide(L)'
;MTPFTTQTLEKALTAKLMVSFGKTPEEATDGEMMRACALVLRDKMALREVETRQKVRHDHARQVHYLSLEFLMGRSLMKNAYNLGILPQLREALENMGFKAADIFEIEPDAAMGNGGLGRLAACYLDSLTTLEIPATGYSICYELGIFKQKIVEGQQVELPDNWKDLGAAWLMPKPAETQEVRFGGTVLEFLDNGHLHIVNEDATVVQAVPCDMEIAGYGTEHVNVLRLWDARSTQPVDMSLFSRGEYLKAAEDEAMAETIAKVLYPEDNHLEGKSLRLKQQYFFVSATIQSIAAKHTELYGTMKNFHEKNVIQINDTHPALVIPELMRILIDDAGMDWDEAWEITTKSVAYTNHTVLAEALERWPQNLFEHFLPRIWQITLEISRRWQEKVEHFYHDPKKTEKMAIVWGGEVRMANLCIAGGMAVNGVSALHSDKIGRASCRERV
;
A
#
# COMPACT_ATOMS: atom_id res chain seq x y z
N MET A 1 14.77 14.98 -24.19
CA MET A 1 13.53 15.70 -23.78
C MET A 1 13.70 17.21 -23.90
N THR A 2 12.66 17.97 -24.23
CA THR A 2 12.72 19.45 -24.28
C THR A 2 12.99 19.98 -22.86
N PRO A 3 13.97 20.86 -22.68
CA PRO A 3 14.24 21.44 -21.36
C PRO A 3 13.06 22.30 -20.88
N PHE A 4 12.77 22.24 -19.59
CA PHE A 4 11.79 23.11 -18.98
C PHE A 4 12.33 24.53 -18.81
N THR A 5 12.15 25.34 -19.83
CA THR A 5 12.33 26.80 -19.70
C THR A 5 11.02 27.42 -19.22
N THR A 6 11.06 28.63 -18.70
CA THR A 6 9.86 29.42 -18.32
C THR A 6 8.84 29.45 -19.45
N GLN A 7 9.29 29.76 -20.68
CA GLN A 7 8.42 29.83 -21.84
C GLN A 7 7.79 28.49 -22.23
N THR A 8 8.53 27.36 -22.09
CA THR A 8 7.96 26.05 -22.38
C THR A 8 6.94 25.61 -21.31
N LEU A 9 7.13 26.04 -20.06
CA LEU A 9 6.16 25.83 -18.98
C LEU A 9 4.88 26.64 -19.21
N GLU A 10 4.98 27.93 -19.53
CA GLU A 10 3.82 28.78 -19.87
C GLU A 10 2.97 28.15 -20.97
N LYS A 11 3.60 27.69 -22.06
CA LYS A 11 2.90 27.00 -23.15
C LYS A 11 2.23 25.69 -22.69
N ALA A 12 2.94 24.89 -21.87
CA ALA A 12 2.40 23.62 -21.37
C ALA A 12 1.22 23.86 -20.42
N LEU A 13 1.32 24.84 -19.53
CA LEU A 13 0.25 25.20 -18.60
C LEU A 13 -0.97 25.74 -19.34
N THR A 14 -0.79 26.66 -20.30
CA THR A 14 -1.86 27.17 -21.14
C THR A 14 -2.56 26.03 -21.90
N ALA A 15 -1.80 25.14 -22.53
CA ALA A 15 -2.36 24.00 -23.24
C ALA A 15 -3.12 23.07 -22.30
N LYS A 16 -2.59 22.83 -21.09
CA LYS A 16 -3.24 21.97 -20.09
C LYS A 16 -4.53 22.59 -19.57
N LEU A 17 -4.57 23.89 -19.32
CA LEU A 17 -5.80 24.61 -18.94
C LEU A 17 -6.86 24.49 -20.04
N MET A 18 -6.49 24.75 -21.28
CA MET A 18 -7.43 24.68 -22.40
C MET A 18 -7.97 23.24 -22.63
N VAL A 19 -7.10 22.23 -22.58
CA VAL A 19 -7.49 20.85 -22.89
C VAL A 19 -8.22 20.18 -21.71
N SER A 20 -7.80 20.41 -20.47
CA SER A 20 -8.36 19.72 -19.29
C SER A 20 -9.49 20.48 -18.64
N PHE A 21 -9.58 21.81 -18.78
CA PHE A 21 -10.56 22.63 -18.10
C PHE A 21 -11.40 23.50 -19.03
N GLY A 22 -11.06 23.58 -20.33
CA GLY A 22 -11.76 24.42 -21.31
C GLY A 22 -11.61 25.92 -21.04
N LYS A 23 -10.49 26.37 -20.44
CA LYS A 23 -10.27 27.73 -20.00
C LYS A 23 -8.94 28.29 -20.47
N THR A 24 -8.90 29.60 -20.70
CA THR A 24 -7.65 30.34 -20.86
C THR A 24 -7.03 30.66 -19.48
N PRO A 25 -5.75 31.08 -19.42
CA PRO A 25 -5.14 31.49 -18.15
C PRO A 25 -5.92 32.58 -17.41
N GLU A 26 -6.50 33.54 -18.14
CA GLU A 26 -7.25 34.66 -17.58
C GLU A 26 -8.60 34.24 -16.97
N GLU A 27 -9.14 33.09 -17.39
CA GLU A 27 -10.41 32.54 -16.91
C GLU A 27 -10.21 31.50 -15.81
N ALA A 28 -8.98 31.03 -15.60
CA ALA A 28 -8.70 29.95 -14.70
C ALA A 28 -8.67 30.42 -13.22
N THR A 29 -9.21 29.61 -12.33
CA THR A 29 -9.07 29.79 -10.89
C THR A 29 -7.71 29.28 -10.41
N ASP A 30 -7.28 29.70 -9.21
CA ASP A 30 -6.04 29.20 -8.57
C ASP A 30 -6.04 27.68 -8.43
N GLY A 31 -7.19 27.07 -8.10
CA GLY A 31 -7.32 25.61 -8.01
C GLY A 31 -7.15 24.89 -9.34
N GLU A 32 -7.66 25.47 -10.43
CA GLU A 32 -7.47 24.94 -11.79
C GLU A 32 -6.01 25.11 -12.26
N MET A 33 -5.38 26.23 -11.95
CA MET A 33 -3.97 26.47 -12.23
C MET A 33 -3.08 25.50 -11.44
N MET A 34 -3.35 25.29 -10.15
CA MET A 34 -2.64 24.28 -9.33
C MET A 34 -2.76 22.88 -9.95
N ARG A 35 -3.97 22.47 -10.35
CA ARG A 35 -4.17 21.17 -11.04
C ARG A 35 -3.47 21.11 -12.38
N ALA A 36 -3.44 22.20 -13.17
CA ALA A 36 -2.69 22.25 -14.40
C ALA A 36 -1.19 22.08 -14.18
N CYS A 37 -0.62 22.73 -13.16
CA CYS A 37 0.77 22.54 -12.73
C CYS A 37 1.05 21.08 -12.36
N ALA A 38 0.21 20.49 -11.51
CA ALA A 38 0.34 19.10 -11.10
C ALA A 38 0.32 18.14 -12.30
N LEU A 39 -0.62 18.34 -13.24
CA LEU A 39 -0.73 17.52 -14.45
C LEU A 39 0.49 17.66 -15.38
N VAL A 40 1.03 18.88 -15.56
CA VAL A 40 2.24 19.11 -16.38
C VAL A 40 3.46 18.41 -15.76
N LEU A 41 3.64 18.50 -14.44
CA LEU A 41 4.73 17.82 -13.75
C LEU A 41 4.56 16.31 -13.79
N ARG A 42 3.36 15.81 -13.53
CA ARG A 42 3.02 14.39 -13.61
C ARG A 42 3.31 13.80 -14.99
N ASP A 43 2.89 14.46 -16.06
CA ASP A 43 3.16 14.00 -17.42
C ASP A 43 4.68 13.82 -17.67
N LYS A 44 5.50 14.72 -17.11
CA LYS A 44 6.96 14.62 -17.22
C LYS A 44 7.52 13.45 -16.36
N MET A 45 6.99 13.30 -15.16
CA MET A 45 7.42 12.23 -14.24
C MET A 45 7.04 10.86 -14.80
N ALA A 46 5.85 10.73 -15.39
CA ALA A 46 5.38 9.50 -16.03
C ALA A 46 6.29 9.04 -17.18
N LEU A 47 6.82 9.99 -17.99
CA LEU A 47 7.78 9.65 -19.05
C LEU A 47 9.09 9.10 -18.44
N ARG A 48 9.61 9.73 -17.39
CA ARG A 48 10.79 9.24 -16.67
C ARG A 48 10.56 7.90 -15.99
N GLU A 49 9.37 7.67 -15.43
CA GLU A 49 8.99 6.38 -14.86
C GLU A 49 9.09 5.25 -15.89
N VAL A 50 8.59 5.48 -17.09
CA VAL A 50 8.70 4.50 -18.19
C VAL A 50 10.16 4.17 -18.49
N GLU A 51 11.04 5.17 -18.58
CA GLU A 51 12.48 4.98 -18.81
C GLU A 51 13.13 4.22 -17.64
N THR A 52 12.81 4.61 -16.39
CA THR A 52 13.28 3.93 -15.17
C THR A 52 12.87 2.46 -15.18
N ARG A 53 11.60 2.18 -15.44
CA ARG A 53 11.05 0.81 -15.46
C ARG A 53 11.66 -0.04 -16.57
N GLN A 54 11.89 0.53 -17.74
CA GLN A 54 12.58 -0.15 -18.84
C GLN A 54 14.03 -0.51 -18.45
N LYS A 55 14.76 0.41 -17.82
CA LYS A 55 16.12 0.15 -17.30
C LYS A 55 16.11 -0.96 -16.25
N VAL A 56 15.22 -0.89 -15.26
CA VAL A 56 15.08 -1.91 -14.21
C VAL A 56 14.81 -3.31 -14.79
N ARG A 57 13.92 -3.40 -15.79
CA ARG A 57 13.62 -4.65 -16.51
C ARG A 57 14.84 -5.17 -17.29
N HIS A 58 15.51 -4.30 -18.03
CA HIS A 58 16.69 -4.66 -18.83
C HIS A 58 17.85 -5.15 -17.96
N ASP A 59 18.11 -4.47 -16.85
CA ASP A 59 19.22 -4.79 -15.94
C ASP A 59 18.89 -5.93 -14.97
N HIS A 60 17.65 -6.45 -15.00
CA HIS A 60 17.15 -7.43 -14.04
C HIS A 60 17.42 -7.02 -12.59
N ALA A 61 17.31 -5.74 -12.30
CA ALA A 61 17.66 -5.18 -11.00
C ALA A 61 16.73 -5.70 -9.91
N ARG A 62 17.29 -5.92 -8.71
CA ARG A 62 16.52 -6.28 -7.52
C ARG A 62 15.66 -5.09 -7.11
N GLN A 63 14.38 -5.34 -6.77
CA GLN A 63 13.40 -4.32 -6.46
C GLN A 63 13.01 -4.35 -4.98
N VAL A 64 12.79 -3.18 -4.41
CA VAL A 64 12.27 -3.01 -3.05
C VAL A 64 10.78 -2.71 -3.12
N HIS A 65 9.98 -3.50 -2.40
CA HIS A 65 8.54 -3.33 -2.24
C HIS A 65 8.27 -2.89 -0.80
N TYR A 66 7.95 -1.61 -0.61
CA TYR A 66 7.74 -1.03 0.71
C TYR A 66 6.24 -0.96 1.04
N LEU A 67 5.78 -1.86 1.91
CA LEU A 67 4.38 -1.96 2.30
C LEU A 67 4.13 -1.22 3.60
N SER A 68 3.25 -0.25 3.55
CA SER A 68 2.82 0.52 4.72
C SER A 68 1.34 0.88 4.61
N LEU A 69 0.64 0.84 5.75
CA LEU A 69 -0.76 1.30 5.80
C LEU A 69 -0.85 2.83 5.70
N GLU A 70 0.28 3.52 5.90
CA GLU A 70 0.38 4.98 5.86
C GLU A 70 1.53 5.46 4.96
N PHE A 71 1.26 6.51 4.18
CA PHE A 71 2.26 7.34 3.52
C PHE A 71 1.89 8.82 3.68
N LEU A 72 2.50 9.50 4.64
CA LEU A 72 2.29 10.93 4.87
C LEU A 72 3.18 11.75 3.92
N MET A 73 2.74 11.85 2.66
CA MET A 73 3.52 12.47 1.57
C MET A 73 3.65 13.99 1.71
N GLY A 74 2.66 14.66 2.30
CA GLY A 74 2.55 16.09 2.27
C GLY A 74 2.16 16.63 0.89
N ARG A 75 2.43 17.92 0.64
CA ARG A 75 2.19 18.58 -0.65
C ARG A 75 3.25 18.18 -1.67
N SER A 76 2.84 17.86 -2.87
CA SER A 76 3.70 17.29 -3.90
C SER A 76 4.17 18.31 -4.95
N LEU A 77 3.43 19.39 -5.20
CA LEU A 77 3.70 20.32 -6.30
C LEU A 77 5.07 20.99 -6.16
N MET A 78 5.27 21.69 -5.05
CA MET A 78 6.55 22.38 -4.81
C MET A 78 7.72 21.39 -4.65
N LYS A 79 7.49 20.26 -3.96
CA LYS A 79 8.49 19.18 -3.79
C LYS A 79 8.92 18.61 -5.13
N ASN A 80 7.99 18.24 -6.00
CA ASN A 80 8.31 17.68 -7.30
C ASN A 80 8.96 18.70 -8.22
N ALA A 81 8.50 19.96 -8.23
CA ALA A 81 9.15 21.03 -8.99
C ALA A 81 10.61 21.25 -8.55
N TYR A 82 10.87 21.17 -7.23
CA TYR A 82 12.22 21.27 -6.66
C TYR A 82 13.08 20.07 -7.06
N ASN A 83 12.59 18.85 -6.90
CA ASN A 83 13.31 17.62 -7.24
C ASN A 83 13.65 17.54 -8.74
N LEU A 84 12.75 18.01 -9.60
CA LEU A 84 12.94 18.09 -11.06
C LEU A 84 13.86 19.26 -11.47
N GLY A 85 14.30 20.12 -10.53
CA GLY A 85 15.16 21.26 -10.80
C GLY A 85 14.50 22.42 -11.56
N ILE A 86 13.17 22.52 -11.54
CA ILE A 86 12.40 23.50 -12.33
C ILE A 86 11.59 24.50 -11.50
N LEU A 87 11.75 24.48 -10.17
CA LEU A 87 10.99 25.36 -9.28
C LEU A 87 11.13 26.85 -9.60
N PRO A 88 12.34 27.40 -9.90
CA PRO A 88 12.48 28.80 -10.30
C PRO A 88 11.71 29.13 -11.57
N GLN A 89 11.80 28.30 -12.60
CA GLN A 89 11.11 28.49 -13.87
C GLN A 89 9.59 28.37 -13.74
N LEU A 90 9.10 27.47 -12.86
CA LEU A 90 7.68 27.34 -12.61
C LEU A 90 7.12 28.58 -11.88
N ARG A 91 7.86 29.13 -10.91
CA ARG A 91 7.48 30.38 -10.23
C ARG A 91 7.38 31.54 -11.22
N GLU A 92 8.40 31.75 -12.04
CA GLU A 92 8.43 32.80 -13.05
C GLU A 92 7.31 32.64 -14.07
N ALA A 93 7.02 31.43 -14.54
CA ALA A 93 5.92 31.16 -15.46
C ALA A 93 4.55 31.50 -14.86
N LEU A 94 4.30 31.12 -13.60
CA LEU A 94 3.07 31.48 -12.88
C LEU A 94 2.91 32.99 -12.76
N GLU A 95 3.95 33.71 -12.36
CA GLU A 95 3.95 35.17 -12.22
C GLU A 95 3.70 35.87 -13.56
N ASN A 96 4.33 35.43 -14.65
CA ASN A 96 4.11 35.95 -16.00
C ASN A 96 2.66 35.71 -16.49
N MET A 97 2.01 34.63 -16.04
CA MET A 97 0.63 34.29 -16.33
C MET A 97 -0.38 34.97 -15.40
N GLY A 98 0.09 35.83 -14.45
CA GLY A 98 -0.76 36.59 -13.55
C GLY A 98 -1.14 35.90 -12.24
N PHE A 99 -0.54 34.74 -11.91
CA PHE A 99 -0.79 34.00 -10.68
C PHE A 99 0.32 34.23 -9.68
N LYS A 100 -0.02 34.28 -8.38
CA LYS A 100 0.98 34.29 -7.32
C LYS A 100 1.41 32.86 -7.00
N ALA A 101 2.66 32.55 -7.29
CA ALA A 101 3.19 31.18 -7.10
C ALA A 101 3.00 30.65 -5.66
N ALA A 102 3.14 31.53 -4.66
CA ALA A 102 2.93 31.15 -3.25
C ALA A 102 1.48 30.68 -3.00
N ASP A 103 0.48 31.38 -3.54
CA ASP A 103 -0.93 31.05 -3.36
C ASP A 103 -1.25 29.70 -4.05
N ILE A 104 -0.69 29.49 -5.26
CA ILE A 104 -0.85 28.22 -5.99
C ILE A 104 -0.26 27.03 -5.21
N PHE A 105 0.91 27.18 -4.57
CA PHE A 105 1.51 26.12 -3.76
C PHE A 105 0.76 25.87 -2.45
N GLU A 106 0.13 26.91 -1.86
CA GLU A 106 -0.60 26.80 -0.60
C GLU A 106 -2.00 26.16 -0.77
N ILE A 107 -2.62 26.27 -1.95
CA ILE A 107 -3.95 25.70 -2.19
C ILE A 107 -3.92 24.16 -2.35
N GLU A 108 -2.77 23.58 -2.63
CA GLU A 108 -2.63 22.11 -2.71
C GLU A 108 -2.91 21.47 -1.36
N PRO A 109 -3.87 20.54 -1.27
CA PRO A 109 -4.10 19.78 -0.04
C PRO A 109 -2.97 18.79 0.22
N ASP A 110 -2.69 18.51 1.49
CA ASP A 110 -1.87 17.35 1.84
C ASP A 110 -2.54 16.07 1.36
N ALA A 111 -1.78 15.16 0.74
CA ALA A 111 -2.28 13.83 0.43
C ALA A 111 -2.54 13.07 1.73
N ALA A 112 -3.81 12.92 2.09
CA ALA A 112 -4.24 12.50 3.43
C ALA A 112 -4.19 10.97 3.62
N MET A 113 -3.03 10.38 3.34
CA MET A 113 -2.78 8.93 3.40
C MET A 113 -1.88 8.54 4.58
N GLY A 114 -1.75 9.40 5.58
CA GLY A 114 -0.94 9.13 6.77
C GLY A 114 -1.31 10.04 7.93
N ASN A 115 -0.89 9.65 9.14
CA ASN A 115 -1.24 10.35 10.37
C ASN A 115 -0.02 10.86 11.14
N GLY A 116 1.04 10.07 11.21
CA GLY A 116 2.14 10.36 12.12
C GLY A 116 3.52 9.92 11.64
N GLY A 117 4.37 9.61 12.60
CA GLY A 117 5.78 9.27 12.36
C GLY A 117 6.00 8.07 11.45
N LEU A 118 5.17 7.04 11.56
CA LEU A 118 5.24 5.85 10.72
C LEU A 118 5.01 6.21 9.24
N GLY A 119 3.93 6.94 8.94
CA GLY A 119 3.61 7.37 7.58
C GLY A 119 4.61 8.38 7.02
N ARG A 120 5.14 9.28 7.86
CA ARG A 120 6.16 10.24 7.41
C ARG A 120 7.49 9.54 7.11
N LEU A 121 7.88 8.58 7.93
CA LEU A 121 9.09 7.79 7.68
C LEU A 121 9.00 7.01 6.37
N ALA A 122 7.85 6.38 6.09
CA ALA A 122 7.59 5.69 4.82
C ALA A 122 7.75 6.63 3.61
N ALA A 123 7.18 7.84 3.68
CA ALA A 123 7.31 8.86 2.66
C ALA A 123 8.76 9.31 2.45
N CYS A 124 9.51 9.53 3.54
CA CYS A 124 10.93 9.91 3.48
C CYS A 124 11.79 8.79 2.90
N TYR A 125 11.52 7.52 3.23
CA TYR A 125 12.25 6.40 2.64
C TYR A 125 12.01 6.29 1.14
N LEU A 126 10.77 6.47 0.67
CA LEU A 126 10.48 6.42 -0.75
C LEU A 126 11.19 7.55 -1.52
N ASP A 127 11.21 8.77 -0.98
CA ASP A 127 11.98 9.89 -1.54
C ASP A 127 13.49 9.59 -1.57
N SER A 128 14.02 9.01 -0.48
CA SER A 128 15.45 8.67 -0.39
C SER A 128 15.85 7.55 -1.33
N LEU A 129 15.05 6.48 -1.42
CA LEU A 129 15.27 5.37 -2.38
C LEU A 129 15.29 5.89 -3.81
N THR A 130 14.38 6.81 -4.14
CA THR A 130 14.31 7.41 -5.47
C THR A 130 15.53 8.28 -5.76
N THR A 131 15.96 9.11 -4.82
CA THR A 131 17.13 9.96 -4.95
C THR A 131 18.43 9.16 -5.10
N LEU A 132 18.50 7.99 -4.46
CA LEU A 132 19.62 7.05 -4.56
C LEU A 132 19.52 6.11 -5.77
N GLU A 133 18.53 6.30 -6.65
CA GLU A 133 18.28 5.48 -7.82
C GLU A 133 18.06 3.98 -7.50
N ILE A 134 17.55 3.68 -6.32
CA ILE A 134 17.19 2.33 -5.92
C ILE A 134 15.77 2.04 -6.43
N PRO A 135 15.58 1.00 -7.27
CA PRO A 135 14.26 0.63 -7.76
C PRO A 135 13.33 0.25 -6.60
N ALA A 136 12.29 1.03 -6.39
CA ALA A 136 11.36 0.82 -5.29
C ALA A 136 9.92 1.12 -5.68
N THR A 137 8.98 0.42 -5.06
CA THR A 137 7.55 0.74 -5.13
C THR A 137 6.99 0.73 -3.72
N GLY A 138 6.34 1.84 -3.32
CA GLY A 138 5.54 1.91 -2.12
C GLY A 138 4.14 1.35 -2.39
N TYR A 139 3.51 0.71 -1.40
CA TYR A 139 2.16 0.18 -1.52
C TYR A 139 1.32 0.53 -0.30
N SER A 140 0.09 1.01 -0.56
CA SER A 140 -0.89 1.35 0.46
C SER A 140 -2.32 1.29 -0.10
N ILE A 141 -3.30 1.77 0.68
CA ILE A 141 -4.69 1.94 0.25
C ILE A 141 -4.89 3.37 -0.26
N CYS A 142 -5.70 3.53 -1.30
CA CYS A 142 -6.11 4.83 -1.84
C CYS A 142 -7.27 5.41 -1.03
N TYR A 143 -7.02 5.80 0.22
CA TYR A 143 -8.08 6.31 1.09
C TYR A 143 -8.85 7.46 0.45
N GLU A 144 -10.17 7.39 0.53
CA GLU A 144 -11.06 8.43 0.00
C GLU A 144 -10.98 9.68 0.85
N LEU A 145 -11.01 9.52 2.17
CA LEU A 145 -10.96 10.59 3.14
C LEU A 145 -9.68 10.50 3.96
N GLY A 146 -9.11 11.64 4.32
CA GLY A 146 -8.11 11.73 5.37
C GLY A 146 -8.70 11.37 6.74
N ILE A 147 -7.84 11.32 7.77
CA ILE A 147 -8.32 11.04 9.13
C ILE A 147 -9.35 12.08 9.55
N PHE A 148 -9.01 13.36 9.47
CA PHE A 148 -9.93 14.48 9.59
C PHE A 148 -9.25 15.81 9.20
N LYS A 149 -10.03 16.79 8.82
CA LYS A 149 -9.61 18.17 8.65
C LYS A 149 -9.97 18.97 9.90
N GLN A 150 -8.97 19.60 10.52
CA GLN A 150 -9.19 20.46 11.68
C GLN A 150 -9.73 21.82 11.26
N LYS A 151 -10.73 22.31 12.00
CA LYS A 151 -11.25 23.66 11.90
C LYS A 151 -11.46 24.22 13.31
N ILE A 152 -11.14 25.50 13.47
CA ILE A 152 -11.47 26.22 14.71
C ILE A 152 -12.78 26.98 14.50
N VAL A 153 -13.78 26.67 15.32
CA VAL A 153 -15.08 27.33 15.34
C VAL A 153 -15.34 27.79 16.75
N GLU A 154 -15.55 29.10 16.93
CA GLU A 154 -15.78 29.71 18.25
C GLU A 154 -14.70 29.38 19.29
N GLY A 155 -13.46 29.26 18.86
CA GLY A 155 -12.31 28.92 19.71
C GLY A 155 -12.17 27.44 20.07
N GLN A 156 -13.03 26.57 19.55
CA GLN A 156 -12.97 25.13 19.76
C GLN A 156 -12.56 24.40 18.46
N GLN A 157 -11.81 23.31 18.60
CA GLN A 157 -11.48 22.44 17.48
C GLN A 157 -12.72 21.65 17.05
N VAL A 158 -12.97 21.66 15.75
CA VAL A 158 -14.00 20.84 15.10
C VAL A 158 -13.32 19.96 14.04
N GLU A 159 -13.68 18.70 13.99
CA GLU A 159 -13.20 17.72 13.04
C GLU A 159 -14.19 17.58 11.88
N LEU A 160 -13.69 17.68 10.64
CA LEU A 160 -14.47 17.58 9.42
C LEU A 160 -13.88 16.50 8.52
N PRO A 161 -14.68 15.88 7.62
CA PRO A 161 -14.13 15.00 6.59
C PRO A 161 -13.08 15.73 5.75
N ASP A 162 -11.95 15.06 5.52
CA ASP A 162 -10.85 15.58 4.70
C ASP A 162 -10.95 15.04 3.27
N ASN A 163 -11.62 15.79 2.41
CA ASN A 163 -11.82 15.47 0.99
C ASN A 163 -10.57 15.86 0.16
N TRP A 164 -9.41 15.36 0.51
CA TRP A 164 -8.14 15.72 -0.12
C TRP A 164 -8.10 15.43 -1.64
N LYS A 165 -8.88 14.46 -2.12
CA LYS A 165 -8.94 14.07 -3.53
C LYS A 165 -9.55 15.15 -4.44
N ASP A 166 -10.29 16.12 -3.92
CA ASP A 166 -10.90 17.18 -4.74
C ASP A 166 -9.88 17.91 -5.61
N LEU A 167 -8.71 18.21 -5.07
CA LEU A 167 -7.58 18.79 -5.80
C LEU A 167 -6.41 17.80 -5.95
N GLY A 168 -6.16 16.99 -4.92
CA GLY A 168 -5.03 16.06 -4.85
C GLY A 168 -5.10 14.90 -5.84
N ALA A 169 -6.27 14.54 -6.34
CA ALA A 169 -6.42 13.50 -7.36
C ALA A 169 -5.66 13.78 -8.67
N ALA A 170 -5.21 15.02 -8.91
CA ALA A 170 -4.37 15.34 -10.06
C ALA A 170 -3.07 14.53 -10.13
N TRP A 171 -2.57 14.05 -8.98
CA TRP A 171 -1.37 13.21 -8.88
C TRP A 171 -1.62 11.73 -9.11
N LEU A 172 -2.87 11.28 -9.02
CA LEU A 172 -3.23 9.88 -9.13
C LEU A 172 -3.44 9.46 -10.58
N MET A 173 -2.87 8.32 -10.95
CA MET A 173 -3.02 7.70 -12.27
C MET A 173 -3.65 6.31 -12.12
N PRO A 174 -4.98 6.17 -12.30
CA PRO A 174 -5.65 4.88 -12.26
C PRO A 174 -5.16 3.95 -13.38
N LYS A 175 -4.96 2.67 -13.04
CA LYS A 175 -4.55 1.61 -13.99
C LYS A 175 -5.51 0.42 -13.92
N PRO A 176 -6.75 0.56 -14.42
CA PRO A 176 -7.79 -0.47 -14.29
C PRO A 176 -7.42 -1.80 -14.97
N ALA A 177 -6.54 -1.80 -15.95
CA ALA A 177 -6.04 -3.03 -16.58
C ALA A 177 -5.15 -3.89 -15.66
N GLU A 178 -4.65 -3.33 -14.55
CA GLU A 178 -3.83 -4.02 -13.56
C GLU A 178 -4.63 -4.37 -12.27
N THR A 179 -5.98 -4.36 -12.34
CA THR A 179 -6.86 -4.69 -11.20
C THR A 179 -6.61 -6.10 -10.70
N GLN A 180 -6.62 -6.26 -9.36
CA GLN A 180 -6.51 -7.55 -8.69
C GLN A 180 -7.85 -7.89 -7.99
N GLU A 181 -8.15 -9.17 -7.84
CA GLU A 181 -9.29 -9.63 -7.05
C GLU A 181 -8.83 -10.09 -5.66
N VAL A 182 -9.48 -9.57 -4.63
CA VAL A 182 -9.25 -9.97 -3.24
C VAL A 182 -10.49 -10.66 -2.71
N ARG A 183 -10.30 -11.85 -2.12
CA ARG A 183 -11.38 -12.72 -1.67
C ARG A 183 -11.45 -12.75 -0.15
N PHE A 184 -12.67 -12.60 0.39
CA PHE A 184 -12.97 -12.64 1.82
C PHE A 184 -14.01 -13.68 2.14
N GLY A 185 -13.84 -14.41 3.25
CA GLY A 185 -14.76 -15.45 3.68
C GLY A 185 -14.82 -16.64 2.72
N GLY A 186 -15.98 -17.26 2.61
CA GLY A 186 -16.18 -18.43 1.78
C GLY A 186 -15.76 -19.74 2.45
N THR A 187 -15.76 -20.81 1.66
CA THR A 187 -15.39 -22.17 2.08
C THR A 187 -14.22 -22.65 1.24
N VAL A 188 -13.15 -23.08 1.92
CA VAL A 188 -11.98 -23.64 1.25
C VAL A 188 -12.26 -25.09 0.89
N LEU A 189 -12.23 -25.42 -0.40
CA LEU A 189 -12.33 -26.76 -0.93
C LEU A 189 -10.98 -27.22 -1.48
N GLU A 190 -10.62 -28.45 -1.12
CA GLU A 190 -9.40 -29.11 -1.59
C GLU A 190 -9.77 -30.35 -2.41
N PHE A 191 -9.29 -30.44 -3.62
CA PHE A 191 -9.53 -31.61 -4.45
C PHE A 191 -8.29 -31.95 -5.30
N LEU A 192 -8.13 -33.24 -5.59
CA LEU A 192 -7.06 -33.73 -6.46
C LEU A 192 -7.60 -33.82 -7.90
N ASP A 193 -6.93 -33.15 -8.82
CA ASP A 193 -7.12 -33.31 -10.24
C ASP A 193 -5.81 -33.71 -10.91
N ASN A 194 -5.81 -34.85 -11.61
CA ASN A 194 -4.63 -35.42 -12.27
C ASN A 194 -3.38 -35.52 -11.36
N GLY A 195 -3.58 -35.73 -10.05
CA GLY A 195 -2.51 -35.85 -9.06
C GLY A 195 -1.98 -34.51 -8.54
N HIS A 196 -2.54 -33.38 -8.97
CA HIS A 196 -2.27 -32.04 -8.45
C HIS A 196 -3.36 -31.63 -7.45
N LEU A 197 -2.92 -31.07 -6.33
CA LEU A 197 -3.83 -30.49 -5.35
C LEU A 197 -4.30 -29.13 -5.86
N HIS A 198 -5.62 -28.99 -5.99
CA HIS A 198 -6.29 -27.72 -6.29
C HIS A 198 -7.01 -27.22 -5.06
N ILE A 199 -6.84 -25.94 -4.80
CA ILE A 199 -7.48 -25.25 -3.68
C ILE A 199 -8.36 -24.12 -4.23
N VAL A 200 -9.64 -24.18 -3.92
CA VAL A 200 -10.64 -23.21 -4.36
C VAL A 200 -11.34 -22.63 -3.14
N ASN A 201 -11.58 -21.34 -3.13
CA ASN A 201 -12.39 -20.67 -2.12
C ASN A 201 -13.76 -20.34 -2.73
N GLU A 202 -14.75 -21.21 -2.47
CA GLU A 202 -16.14 -21.03 -2.95
C GLU A 202 -16.91 -20.08 -2.06
N ASP A 203 -17.90 -19.40 -2.65
CA ASP A 203 -18.81 -18.45 -1.98
C ASP A 203 -18.08 -17.29 -1.26
N ALA A 204 -16.87 -16.95 -1.69
CA ALA A 204 -16.15 -15.82 -1.16
C ALA A 204 -16.72 -14.49 -1.69
N THR A 205 -16.76 -13.48 -0.83
CA THR A 205 -17.00 -12.10 -1.27
C THR A 205 -15.75 -11.59 -1.99
N VAL A 206 -15.91 -11.15 -3.23
CA VAL A 206 -14.80 -10.64 -4.05
C VAL A 206 -14.82 -9.11 -4.11
N VAL A 207 -13.70 -8.48 -3.82
CA VAL A 207 -13.50 -7.04 -3.94
C VAL A 207 -12.39 -6.79 -4.97
N GLN A 208 -12.65 -5.88 -5.90
CA GLN A 208 -11.65 -5.43 -6.87
C GLN A 208 -10.73 -4.40 -6.23
N ALA A 209 -9.43 -4.64 -6.34
CA ALA A 209 -8.39 -3.69 -5.97
C ALA A 209 -7.87 -3.03 -7.26
N VAL A 210 -8.30 -1.79 -7.49
CA VAL A 210 -7.91 -1.01 -8.68
C VAL A 210 -6.69 -0.16 -8.31
N PRO A 211 -5.53 -0.34 -8.97
CA PRO A 211 -4.34 0.44 -8.61
C PRO A 211 -4.43 1.87 -9.16
N CYS A 212 -4.05 2.82 -8.30
CA CYS A 212 -3.82 4.22 -8.63
C CYS A 212 -2.36 4.53 -8.32
N ASP A 213 -1.56 4.82 -9.32
CA ASP A 213 -0.14 5.11 -9.16
C ASP A 213 0.09 6.62 -8.97
N MET A 214 1.04 6.96 -8.09
CA MET A 214 1.56 8.30 -7.88
C MET A 214 3.08 8.25 -8.06
N GLU A 215 3.59 8.99 -9.03
CA GLU A 215 5.02 9.04 -9.31
C GLU A 215 5.77 9.84 -8.25
N ILE A 216 6.97 9.38 -7.92
CA ILE A 216 7.88 9.98 -6.94
C ILE A 216 9.19 10.33 -7.63
N ALA A 217 9.42 11.61 -7.85
CA ALA A 217 10.66 12.10 -8.45
C ALA A 217 11.80 12.15 -7.44
N GLY A 218 12.98 11.65 -7.81
CA GLY A 218 14.22 11.81 -7.03
C GLY A 218 14.81 13.21 -7.16
N TYR A 219 15.55 13.63 -6.15
CA TYR A 219 16.25 14.91 -6.17
C TYR A 219 17.52 14.83 -7.02
N GLY A 220 17.59 15.67 -8.06
CA GLY A 220 18.78 15.78 -8.91
C GLY A 220 19.09 14.53 -9.75
N THR A 221 18.11 13.66 -9.97
CA THR A 221 18.22 12.45 -10.80
C THR A 221 17.04 12.33 -11.76
N GLU A 222 17.21 11.52 -12.80
CA GLU A 222 16.13 11.18 -13.75
C GLU A 222 15.29 9.97 -13.25
N HIS A 223 15.67 9.33 -12.15
CA HIS A 223 14.98 8.18 -11.60
C HIS A 223 13.64 8.56 -10.98
N VAL A 224 12.61 7.78 -11.27
CA VAL A 224 11.25 7.95 -10.74
C VAL A 224 10.74 6.60 -10.24
N ASN A 225 10.41 6.56 -8.97
CA ASN A 225 9.72 5.43 -8.34
C ASN A 225 8.20 5.67 -8.28
N VAL A 226 7.45 4.70 -7.79
CA VAL A 226 5.99 4.75 -7.74
C VAL A 226 5.51 4.48 -6.31
N LEU A 227 4.49 5.21 -5.89
CA LEU A 227 3.60 4.85 -4.79
C LEU A 227 2.31 4.31 -5.40
N ARG A 228 2.06 3.00 -5.27
CA ARG A 228 0.86 2.32 -5.75
C ARG A 228 -0.18 2.24 -4.64
N LEU A 229 -1.33 2.79 -4.90
CA LEU A 229 -2.44 2.89 -3.98
C LEU A 229 -3.62 2.05 -4.49
N TRP A 230 -4.17 1.19 -3.64
CA TRP A 230 -5.27 0.31 -4.02
C TRP A 230 -6.62 0.95 -3.66
N ASP A 231 -7.44 1.20 -4.68
CA ASP A 231 -8.83 1.64 -4.54
C ASP A 231 -9.75 0.41 -4.53
N ALA A 232 -10.69 0.36 -3.61
CA ALA A 232 -11.58 -0.80 -3.43
C ALA A 232 -12.89 -0.59 -4.19
N ARG A 233 -13.27 -1.58 -5.01
CA ARG A 233 -14.49 -1.54 -5.81
C ARG A 233 -15.25 -2.85 -5.74
N SER A 234 -16.57 -2.78 -5.86
CA SER A 234 -17.41 -3.97 -5.98
C SER A 234 -17.21 -4.66 -7.33
N THR A 235 -17.28 -5.99 -7.34
CA THR A 235 -17.41 -6.78 -8.58
C THR A 235 -18.87 -6.85 -9.03
N GLN A 236 -19.83 -6.58 -8.13
CA GLN A 236 -21.25 -6.63 -8.42
C GLN A 236 -21.69 -5.26 -8.96
N PRO A 237 -22.33 -5.22 -10.13
CA PRO A 237 -22.96 -4.01 -10.59
C PRO A 237 -24.16 -3.67 -9.69
N VAL A 238 -24.57 -2.40 -9.72
CA VAL A 238 -25.81 -1.96 -9.05
C VAL A 238 -26.97 -2.85 -9.47
N ASP A 239 -27.72 -3.39 -8.49
CA ASP A 239 -28.89 -4.22 -8.81
C ASP A 239 -29.99 -3.37 -9.44
N MET A 240 -30.04 -3.40 -10.76
CA MET A 240 -31.01 -2.64 -11.55
C MET A 240 -32.46 -3.06 -11.30
N SER A 241 -32.71 -4.28 -10.80
CA SER A 241 -34.06 -4.74 -10.44
C SER A 241 -34.55 -4.08 -9.16
N LEU A 242 -33.69 -3.98 -8.16
CA LEU A 242 -33.94 -3.22 -6.92
C LEU A 242 -34.06 -1.72 -7.22
N PHE A 243 -33.14 -1.20 -8.04
CA PHE A 243 -33.16 0.21 -8.45
C PHE A 243 -34.48 0.59 -9.12
N SER A 244 -34.96 -0.24 -10.05
CA SER A 244 -36.24 -0.01 -10.77
C SER A 244 -37.46 -0.07 -9.86
N ARG A 245 -37.38 -0.74 -8.69
CA ARG A 245 -38.43 -0.80 -7.67
C ARG A 245 -38.38 0.32 -6.66
N GLY A 246 -37.40 1.25 -6.78
CA GLY A 246 -37.23 2.34 -5.85
C GLY A 246 -36.43 1.99 -4.57
N GLU A 247 -35.86 0.78 -4.50
CA GLU A 247 -35.05 0.31 -3.38
C GLU A 247 -33.57 0.74 -3.55
N TYR A 248 -33.31 2.04 -3.75
CA TYR A 248 -32.01 2.57 -4.18
C TYR A 248 -30.85 2.26 -3.22
N LEU A 249 -31.07 2.37 -1.92
CA LEU A 249 -30.03 2.09 -0.91
C LEU A 249 -29.61 0.64 -0.94
N LYS A 250 -30.58 -0.26 -1.07
CA LYS A 250 -30.34 -1.69 -1.13
C LYS A 250 -29.68 -2.11 -2.43
N ALA A 251 -30.02 -1.44 -3.54
CA ALA A 251 -29.39 -1.66 -4.83
C ALA A 251 -27.89 -1.29 -4.84
N ALA A 252 -27.44 -0.35 -3.98
CA ALA A 252 -26.06 0.11 -3.87
C ALA A 252 -25.32 -0.48 -2.64
N GLU A 253 -25.92 -1.40 -1.90
CA GLU A 253 -25.36 -1.91 -0.62
C GLU A 253 -24.02 -2.62 -0.83
N ASP A 254 -23.94 -3.52 -1.82
CA ASP A 254 -22.71 -4.27 -2.12
C ASP A 254 -21.56 -3.36 -2.57
N GLU A 255 -21.87 -2.31 -3.36
CA GLU A 255 -20.90 -1.31 -3.78
C GLU A 255 -20.37 -0.52 -2.58
N ALA A 256 -21.27 0.00 -1.73
CA ALA A 256 -20.90 0.74 -0.53
C ALA A 256 -20.07 -0.10 0.45
N MET A 257 -20.40 -1.38 0.62
CA MET A 257 -19.64 -2.30 1.49
C MET A 257 -18.22 -2.53 0.98
N ALA A 258 -18.03 -2.73 -0.32
CA ALA A 258 -16.71 -2.88 -0.92
C ALA A 258 -15.88 -1.59 -0.77
N GLU A 259 -16.45 -0.43 -1.11
CA GLU A 259 -15.77 0.86 -1.04
C GLU A 259 -15.39 1.26 0.39
N THR A 260 -16.12 0.78 1.41
CA THR A 260 -15.81 1.05 2.83
C THR A 260 -14.38 0.65 3.20
N ILE A 261 -13.79 -0.36 2.52
CA ILE A 261 -12.40 -0.79 2.76
C ILE A 261 -11.40 0.34 2.50
N ALA A 262 -11.65 1.16 1.48
CA ALA A 262 -10.76 2.28 1.12
C ALA A 262 -11.29 3.65 1.62
N LYS A 263 -12.27 3.68 2.53
CA LYS A 263 -12.94 4.92 2.94
C LYS A 263 -12.06 5.79 3.82
N VAL A 264 -11.55 5.23 4.92
CA VAL A 264 -10.82 5.97 5.96
C VAL A 264 -9.65 5.17 6.50
N LEU A 265 -8.52 5.84 6.75
CA LEU A 265 -7.39 5.28 7.49
C LEU A 265 -7.76 5.12 8.97
N TYR A 266 -7.43 3.98 9.57
CA TYR A 266 -7.66 3.65 10.99
C TYR A 266 -9.10 3.87 11.45
N PRO A 267 -10.07 3.09 10.94
CA PRO A 267 -11.39 3.08 11.54
C PRO A 267 -11.30 2.68 13.02
N GLU A 268 -12.22 3.19 13.85
CA GLU A 268 -12.30 2.82 15.25
C GLU A 268 -12.51 1.29 15.40
N ASP A 269 -11.71 0.64 16.25
CA ASP A 269 -11.69 -0.82 16.41
C ASP A 269 -12.04 -1.30 17.83
N ASN A 270 -12.73 -0.48 18.59
CA ASN A 270 -13.26 -0.83 19.91
C ASN A 270 -14.44 -1.81 19.85
N HIS A 271 -15.02 -2.02 18.65
CA HIS A 271 -16.13 -2.93 18.38
C HIS A 271 -15.78 -3.92 17.25
N LEU A 272 -16.58 -4.97 17.10
CA LEU A 272 -16.31 -6.08 16.17
C LEU A 272 -16.25 -5.63 14.72
N GLU A 273 -17.17 -4.75 14.32
CA GLU A 273 -17.26 -4.22 12.94
C GLU A 273 -15.99 -3.46 12.55
N GLY A 274 -15.48 -2.63 13.46
CA GLY A 274 -14.23 -1.88 13.24
C GLY A 274 -13.01 -2.79 13.16
N LYS A 275 -12.91 -3.81 14.03
CA LYS A 275 -11.88 -4.85 13.92
C LYS A 275 -11.96 -5.60 12.61
N SER A 276 -13.18 -5.97 12.20
CA SER A 276 -13.42 -6.65 10.92
C SER A 276 -12.97 -5.79 9.73
N LEU A 277 -13.30 -4.51 9.74
CA LEU A 277 -12.90 -3.58 8.69
C LEU A 277 -11.37 -3.41 8.63
N ARG A 278 -10.69 -3.24 9.79
CA ARG A 278 -9.23 -3.14 9.83
C ARG A 278 -8.54 -4.41 9.30
N LEU A 279 -9.02 -5.59 9.69
CA LEU A 279 -8.47 -6.85 9.16
C LEU A 279 -8.67 -6.95 7.63
N LYS A 280 -9.86 -6.55 7.14
CA LYS A 280 -10.14 -6.49 5.70
C LYS A 280 -9.23 -5.49 4.99
N GLN A 281 -9.00 -4.30 5.54
CA GLN A 281 -8.08 -3.31 4.97
C GLN A 281 -6.67 -3.87 4.84
N GLN A 282 -6.14 -4.52 5.88
CA GLN A 282 -4.80 -5.10 5.88
C GLN A 282 -4.67 -6.22 4.84
N TYR A 283 -5.61 -7.15 4.79
CA TYR A 283 -5.56 -8.21 3.81
C TYR A 283 -5.79 -7.71 2.38
N PHE A 284 -6.69 -6.74 2.20
CA PHE A 284 -6.99 -6.14 0.90
C PHE A 284 -5.73 -5.61 0.21
N PHE A 285 -5.00 -4.71 0.87
CA PHE A 285 -3.83 -4.12 0.22
C PHE A 285 -2.65 -5.09 0.12
N VAL A 286 -2.50 -6.00 1.09
CA VAL A 286 -1.47 -7.05 1.05
C VAL A 286 -1.71 -8.00 -0.10
N SER A 287 -2.90 -8.58 -0.21
CA SER A 287 -3.23 -9.56 -1.24
C SER A 287 -3.10 -8.96 -2.64
N ALA A 288 -3.68 -7.78 -2.88
CA ALA A 288 -3.55 -7.07 -4.14
C ALA A 288 -2.08 -6.79 -4.51
N THR A 289 -1.28 -6.39 -3.51
CA THR A 289 0.15 -6.09 -3.70
C THR A 289 0.93 -7.33 -4.10
N ILE A 290 0.80 -8.43 -3.34
CA ILE A 290 1.58 -9.64 -3.59
C ILE A 290 1.18 -10.30 -4.91
N GLN A 291 -0.11 -10.34 -5.24
CA GLN A 291 -0.59 -10.78 -6.55
C GLN A 291 0.05 -9.94 -7.68
N SER A 292 0.05 -8.62 -7.57
CA SER A 292 0.65 -7.73 -8.57
C SER A 292 2.15 -7.93 -8.74
N ILE A 293 2.90 -8.12 -7.64
CA ILE A 293 4.34 -8.38 -7.68
C ILE A 293 4.62 -9.76 -8.31
N ALA A 294 3.88 -10.79 -7.89
CA ALA A 294 4.01 -12.15 -8.40
C ALA A 294 3.71 -12.23 -9.91
N ALA A 295 2.65 -11.58 -10.37
CA ALA A 295 2.29 -11.53 -11.78
C ALA A 295 3.39 -10.87 -12.63
N LYS A 296 3.92 -9.71 -12.19
CA LYS A 296 5.02 -9.02 -12.87
C LYS A 296 6.32 -9.82 -12.85
N HIS A 297 6.60 -10.51 -11.74
CA HIS A 297 7.75 -11.38 -11.62
C HIS A 297 7.65 -12.56 -12.58
N THR A 298 6.50 -13.23 -12.60
CA THR A 298 6.25 -14.37 -13.50
C THR A 298 6.28 -13.96 -14.98
N GLU A 299 5.71 -12.79 -15.34
CA GLU A 299 5.81 -12.23 -16.69
C GLU A 299 7.28 -12.05 -17.13
N LEU A 300 8.14 -11.58 -16.23
CA LEU A 300 9.53 -11.24 -16.55
C LEU A 300 10.46 -12.45 -16.53
N TYR A 301 10.28 -13.38 -15.59
CA TYR A 301 11.22 -14.47 -15.33
C TYR A 301 10.66 -15.87 -15.65
N GLY A 302 9.35 -16.00 -15.88
CA GLY A 302 8.68 -17.28 -16.20
C GLY A 302 8.64 -18.28 -15.04
N THR A 303 9.05 -17.90 -13.83
CA THR A 303 9.10 -18.76 -12.64
C THR A 303 9.03 -17.95 -11.35
N MET A 304 8.50 -18.55 -10.28
CA MET A 304 8.55 -17.97 -8.93
C MET A 304 9.77 -18.45 -8.10
N LYS A 305 10.57 -19.40 -8.58
CA LYS A 305 11.68 -20.01 -7.82
C LYS A 305 12.78 -19.01 -7.43
N ASN A 306 13.04 -18.01 -8.27
CA ASN A 306 14.02 -16.95 -8.03
C ASN A 306 13.40 -15.66 -7.47
N PHE A 307 12.17 -15.71 -6.95
CA PHE A 307 11.44 -14.54 -6.48
C PHE A 307 12.23 -13.74 -5.44
N HIS A 308 12.80 -14.41 -4.45
CA HIS A 308 13.58 -13.82 -3.37
C HIS A 308 14.91 -13.16 -3.82
N GLU A 309 15.43 -13.55 -4.97
CA GLU A 309 16.64 -12.93 -5.54
C GLU A 309 16.36 -11.56 -6.17
N LYS A 310 15.13 -11.38 -6.64
CA LYS A 310 14.71 -10.21 -7.40
C LYS A 310 13.82 -9.24 -6.62
N ASN A 311 13.20 -9.70 -5.54
CA ASN A 311 12.23 -8.92 -4.76
C ASN A 311 12.59 -8.93 -3.27
N VAL A 312 12.51 -7.75 -2.65
CA VAL A 312 12.55 -7.57 -1.19
C VAL A 312 11.26 -6.88 -0.78
N ILE A 313 10.54 -7.46 0.15
CA ILE A 313 9.30 -6.93 0.68
C ILE A 313 9.57 -6.41 2.09
N GLN A 314 9.52 -5.09 2.26
CA GLN A 314 9.69 -4.44 3.54
C GLN A 314 8.33 -4.23 4.22
N ILE A 315 8.12 -4.86 5.35
CA ILE A 315 6.93 -4.71 6.20
C ILE A 315 7.16 -3.55 7.18
N ASN A 316 6.34 -2.51 7.04
CA ASN A 316 6.36 -1.33 7.93
C ASN A 316 5.34 -1.51 9.05
N ASP A 317 5.80 -1.89 10.25
CA ASP A 317 5.04 -2.41 11.37
C ASP A 317 4.31 -3.75 11.06
N THR A 318 3.35 -4.16 11.89
CA THR A 318 2.61 -5.43 11.74
C THR A 318 1.44 -5.34 10.78
N HIS A 319 1.05 -4.14 10.34
CA HIS A 319 -0.10 -3.95 9.46
C HIS A 319 -0.05 -4.79 8.17
N PRO A 320 1.11 -4.94 7.48
CA PRO A 320 1.22 -5.82 6.32
C PRO A 320 1.73 -7.23 6.65
N ALA A 321 1.68 -7.70 7.89
CA ALA A 321 2.19 -9.02 8.30
C ALA A 321 1.60 -10.19 7.51
N LEU A 322 0.37 -10.02 6.98
CA LEU A 322 -0.31 -11.00 6.13
C LEU A 322 0.41 -11.28 4.81
N VAL A 323 1.44 -10.50 4.46
CA VAL A 323 2.35 -10.80 3.34
C VAL A 323 2.93 -12.20 3.44
N ILE A 324 3.27 -12.64 4.66
CA ILE A 324 3.92 -13.94 4.88
C ILE A 324 2.99 -15.09 4.46
N PRO A 325 1.79 -15.24 5.03
CA PRO A 325 0.89 -16.32 4.59
C PRO A 325 0.30 -16.10 3.20
N GLU A 326 0.17 -14.86 2.71
CA GLU A 326 -0.31 -14.61 1.34
C GLU A 326 0.74 -14.99 0.28
N LEU A 327 2.01 -14.70 0.51
CA LEU A 327 3.08 -15.15 -0.38
C LEU A 327 3.17 -16.67 -0.39
N MET A 328 3.05 -17.32 0.79
CA MET A 328 2.96 -18.78 0.89
C MET A 328 1.78 -19.33 0.07
N ARG A 329 0.60 -18.70 0.17
CA ARG A 329 -0.58 -19.10 -0.62
C ARG A 329 -0.28 -19.06 -2.12
N ILE A 330 0.26 -17.96 -2.61
CA ILE A 330 0.58 -17.82 -4.04
C ILE A 330 1.62 -18.85 -4.49
N LEU A 331 2.65 -19.09 -3.68
CA LEU A 331 3.69 -20.07 -4.01
C LEU A 331 3.16 -21.52 -4.01
N ILE A 332 2.29 -21.85 -3.06
CA ILE A 332 1.73 -23.22 -2.93
C ILE A 332 0.54 -23.41 -3.87
N ASP A 333 -0.49 -22.56 -3.76
CA ASP A 333 -1.77 -22.77 -4.43
C ASP A 333 -1.72 -22.38 -5.91
N ASP A 334 -1.04 -21.26 -6.26
CA ASP A 334 -1.02 -20.74 -7.62
C ASP A 334 0.23 -21.24 -8.40
N ALA A 335 1.40 -21.34 -7.75
CA ALA A 335 2.65 -21.77 -8.39
C ALA A 335 2.96 -23.28 -8.19
N GLY A 336 2.19 -24.01 -7.39
CA GLY A 336 2.29 -25.46 -7.20
C GLY A 336 3.57 -25.92 -6.49
N MET A 337 4.19 -25.08 -5.67
CA MET A 337 5.39 -25.43 -4.92
C MET A 337 5.07 -26.26 -3.68
N ASP A 338 6.03 -27.05 -3.24
CA ASP A 338 5.94 -27.67 -1.92
C ASP A 338 6.13 -26.63 -0.80
N TRP A 339 5.76 -27.01 0.42
CA TRP A 339 5.80 -26.13 1.58
C TRP A 339 7.20 -25.61 1.88
N ASP A 340 8.20 -26.48 1.82
CA ASP A 340 9.55 -26.12 2.28
C ASP A 340 10.23 -25.17 1.28
N GLU A 341 10.04 -25.38 -0.04
CA GLU A 341 10.48 -24.45 -1.09
C GLU A 341 9.77 -23.10 -0.96
N ALA A 342 8.45 -23.10 -0.78
CA ALA A 342 7.66 -21.89 -0.61
C ALA A 342 8.08 -21.11 0.66
N TRP A 343 8.33 -21.80 1.76
CA TRP A 343 8.78 -21.20 3.02
C TRP A 343 10.18 -20.58 2.89
N GLU A 344 11.10 -21.27 2.22
CA GLU A 344 12.45 -20.75 1.97
C GLU A 344 12.41 -19.45 1.16
N ILE A 345 11.62 -19.42 0.08
CA ILE A 345 11.43 -18.22 -0.74
C ILE A 345 10.82 -17.09 0.10
N THR A 346 9.75 -17.36 0.86
CA THR A 346 9.06 -16.36 1.69
C THR A 346 9.99 -15.76 2.72
N THR A 347 10.70 -16.59 3.48
CA THR A 347 11.60 -16.13 4.54
C THR A 347 12.84 -15.41 4.04
N LYS A 348 13.20 -15.56 2.77
CA LYS A 348 14.29 -14.82 2.10
C LYS A 348 13.81 -13.53 1.41
N SER A 349 12.49 -13.31 1.32
CA SER A 349 11.90 -12.17 0.63
C SER A 349 11.45 -11.05 1.57
N VAL A 350 11.09 -11.37 2.82
CA VAL A 350 10.40 -10.44 3.73
C VAL A 350 11.35 -9.90 4.78
N ALA A 351 11.32 -8.58 5.01
CA ALA A 351 11.99 -7.89 6.11
C ALA A 351 10.98 -7.08 6.92
N TYR A 352 11.15 -7.02 8.25
CA TYR A 352 10.21 -6.42 9.18
C TYR A 352 10.84 -5.31 10.01
N THR A 353 10.18 -4.15 10.04
CA THR A 353 10.51 -3.07 10.97
C THR A 353 9.39 -2.89 11.99
N ASN A 354 9.72 -2.99 13.27
CA ASN A 354 8.78 -2.75 14.36
C ASN A 354 8.85 -1.30 14.83
N HIS A 355 7.68 -0.67 15.00
CA HIS A 355 7.53 0.71 15.44
C HIS A 355 7.01 0.86 16.86
N THR A 356 6.55 -0.22 17.51
CA THR A 356 6.00 -0.19 18.86
C THR A 356 6.70 -1.16 19.80
N VAL A 357 6.81 -0.76 21.08
CA VAL A 357 7.38 -1.59 22.14
C VAL A 357 6.39 -1.84 23.28
N LEU A 358 5.23 -1.20 23.23
CA LEU A 358 4.16 -1.39 24.21
C LEU A 358 3.43 -2.68 23.91
N ALA A 359 3.35 -3.57 24.90
CA ALA A 359 2.75 -4.89 24.72
C ALA A 359 1.27 -4.81 24.31
N GLU A 360 0.57 -3.80 24.81
CA GLU A 360 -0.84 -3.49 24.49
C GLU A 360 -1.05 -2.97 23.07
N ALA A 361 -0.01 -2.41 22.46
CA ALA A 361 -0.05 -1.89 21.08
C ALA A 361 0.44 -2.91 20.06
N LEU A 362 0.95 -4.07 20.47
CA LEU A 362 1.29 -5.17 19.57
C LEU A 362 0.00 -5.81 19.04
N GLU A 363 -0.15 -5.77 17.74
CA GLU A 363 -1.38 -6.19 17.07
C GLU A 363 -1.68 -7.68 17.23
N ARG A 364 -2.91 -7.98 17.62
CA ARG A 364 -3.43 -9.32 17.82
C ARG A 364 -4.82 -9.41 17.23
N TRP A 365 -5.10 -10.49 16.51
CA TRP A 365 -6.42 -10.73 15.95
C TRP A 365 -7.09 -11.92 16.63
N PRO A 366 -8.40 -11.80 17.01
CA PRO A 366 -9.17 -12.95 17.45
C PRO A 366 -9.16 -14.05 16.39
N GLN A 367 -8.90 -15.28 16.80
CA GLN A 367 -8.83 -16.44 15.90
C GLN A 367 -10.10 -16.61 15.07
N ASN A 368 -11.26 -16.51 15.68
CA ASN A 368 -12.56 -16.67 14.99
C ASN A 368 -12.80 -15.62 13.91
N LEU A 369 -12.31 -14.39 14.12
CA LEU A 369 -12.41 -13.33 13.13
C LEU A 369 -11.51 -13.63 11.92
N PHE A 370 -10.28 -14.06 12.20
CA PHE A 370 -9.30 -14.41 11.19
C PHE A 370 -9.76 -15.61 10.35
N GLU A 371 -10.25 -16.67 10.99
CA GLU A 371 -10.78 -17.86 10.36
C GLU A 371 -12.01 -17.55 9.48
N HIS A 372 -12.92 -16.70 9.98
CA HIS A 372 -14.14 -16.33 9.25
C HIS A 372 -13.85 -15.54 7.97
N PHE A 373 -13.00 -14.50 8.06
CA PHE A 373 -12.75 -13.63 6.91
C PHE A 373 -11.65 -14.12 5.98
N LEU A 374 -10.70 -14.92 6.47
CA LEU A 374 -9.50 -15.32 5.75
C LEU A 374 -9.25 -16.84 5.88
N PRO A 375 -10.21 -17.71 5.48
CA PRO A 375 -10.15 -19.13 5.81
C PRO A 375 -8.91 -19.84 5.25
N ARG A 376 -8.48 -19.53 4.01
CA ARG A 376 -7.26 -20.12 3.45
C ARG A 376 -5.98 -19.59 4.11
N ILE A 377 -5.92 -18.30 4.36
CA ILE A 377 -4.81 -17.65 5.08
C ILE A 377 -4.71 -18.17 6.51
N TRP A 378 -5.86 -18.47 7.14
CA TRP A 378 -5.91 -19.11 8.44
C TRP A 378 -5.26 -20.49 8.44
N GLN A 379 -5.61 -21.36 7.48
CA GLN A 379 -4.99 -22.70 7.35
C GLN A 379 -3.46 -22.60 7.23
N ILE A 380 -2.97 -21.70 6.38
CA ILE A 380 -1.53 -21.49 6.19
C ILE A 380 -0.87 -20.92 7.46
N THR A 381 -1.52 -19.96 8.12
CA THR A 381 -1.01 -19.35 9.36
C THR A 381 -0.93 -20.37 10.50
N LEU A 382 -1.90 -21.28 10.61
CA LEU A 382 -1.88 -22.39 11.56
C LEU A 382 -0.69 -23.33 11.32
N GLU A 383 -0.44 -23.70 10.08
CA GLU A 383 0.68 -24.58 9.75
C GLU A 383 2.04 -23.90 9.97
N ILE A 384 2.15 -22.59 9.64
CA ILE A 384 3.33 -21.79 10.01
C ILE A 384 3.52 -21.81 11.54
N SER A 385 2.46 -21.57 12.29
CA SER A 385 2.49 -21.55 13.76
C SER A 385 2.91 -22.90 14.35
N ARG A 386 2.36 -24.01 13.83
CA ARG A 386 2.70 -25.36 14.28
C ARG A 386 4.18 -25.67 14.07
N ARG A 387 4.70 -25.46 12.84
CA ARG A 387 6.11 -25.69 12.51
C ARG A 387 7.05 -24.79 13.30
N TRP A 388 6.65 -23.53 13.49
CA TRP A 388 7.43 -22.58 14.31
C TRP A 388 7.51 -23.01 15.77
N GLN A 389 6.40 -23.45 16.38
CA GLN A 389 6.36 -23.96 17.76
C GLN A 389 7.23 -25.20 17.93
N GLU A 390 7.14 -26.16 17.03
CA GLU A 390 8.01 -27.35 17.04
C GLU A 390 9.50 -26.98 16.99
N LYS A 391 9.88 -26.02 16.15
CA LYS A 391 11.26 -25.52 16.06
C LYS A 391 11.69 -24.84 17.37
N VAL A 392 10.84 -24.00 17.96
CA VAL A 392 11.11 -23.30 19.23
C VAL A 392 11.23 -24.31 20.39
N GLU A 393 10.33 -25.27 20.48
CA GLU A 393 10.35 -26.30 21.50
C GLU A 393 11.60 -27.20 21.40
N HIS A 394 11.92 -27.61 20.18
CA HIS A 394 13.14 -28.39 19.94
C HIS A 394 14.42 -27.65 20.31
N PHE A 395 14.46 -26.32 20.10
CA PHE A 395 15.65 -25.51 20.38
C PHE A 395 15.80 -25.15 21.86
N TYR A 396 14.70 -24.75 22.50
CA TYR A 396 14.75 -24.17 23.85
C TYR A 396 14.38 -25.16 24.95
N HIS A 397 13.58 -26.20 24.67
CA HIS A 397 13.00 -27.12 25.64
C HIS A 397 12.35 -26.37 26.85
N ASP A 398 11.70 -25.22 26.58
CA ASP A 398 11.12 -24.34 27.60
C ASP A 398 9.69 -23.94 27.16
N PRO A 399 8.65 -24.52 27.82
CA PRO A 399 7.25 -24.21 27.48
C PRO A 399 6.88 -22.73 27.57
N LYS A 400 7.50 -21.96 28.47
CA LYS A 400 7.25 -20.52 28.61
C LYS A 400 7.77 -19.75 27.40
N LYS A 401 8.90 -20.17 26.84
CA LYS A 401 9.41 -19.57 25.61
C LYS A 401 8.55 -19.97 24.41
N THR A 402 8.11 -21.23 24.35
CA THR A 402 7.18 -21.70 23.31
C THR A 402 5.90 -20.87 23.31
N GLU A 403 5.28 -20.69 24.48
CA GLU A 403 4.10 -19.82 24.62
C GLU A 403 4.37 -18.36 24.20
N LYS A 404 5.48 -17.79 24.69
CA LYS A 404 5.84 -16.40 24.38
C LYS A 404 6.07 -16.17 22.88
N MET A 405 6.71 -17.11 22.20
CA MET A 405 7.06 -17.02 20.77
C MET A 405 5.97 -17.55 19.85
N ALA A 406 4.92 -18.18 20.37
CA ALA A 406 3.81 -18.72 19.60
C ALA A 406 3.13 -17.63 18.74
N ILE A 407 2.85 -17.96 17.50
CA ILE A 407 2.10 -17.10 16.56
C ILE A 407 0.61 -17.17 16.89
N VAL A 408 0.07 -18.38 17.01
CA VAL A 408 -1.30 -18.63 17.44
C VAL A 408 -1.29 -19.17 18.85
N TRP A 409 -1.93 -18.48 19.78
CA TRP A 409 -2.00 -18.88 21.20
C TRP A 409 -3.15 -18.18 21.92
N GLY A 410 -3.84 -18.94 22.77
CA GLY A 410 -4.91 -18.39 23.63
C GLY A 410 -6.09 -17.80 22.86
N GLY A 411 -6.39 -18.30 21.65
CA GLY A 411 -7.47 -17.80 20.81
C GLY A 411 -7.13 -16.54 19.99
N GLU A 412 -5.85 -16.15 19.95
CA GLU A 412 -5.36 -14.97 19.23
C GLU A 412 -4.25 -15.31 18.24
N VAL A 413 -4.17 -14.54 17.16
CA VAL A 413 -3.05 -14.51 16.19
C VAL A 413 -2.17 -13.31 16.52
N ARG A 414 -0.90 -13.53 16.85
CA ARG A 414 0.08 -12.51 17.24
C ARG A 414 0.91 -12.09 16.03
N MET A 415 0.59 -10.94 15.47
CA MET A 415 1.16 -10.51 14.19
C MET A 415 2.65 -10.22 14.24
N ALA A 416 3.17 -9.66 15.34
CA ALA A 416 4.60 -9.43 15.51
C ALA A 416 5.40 -10.76 15.52
N ASN A 417 4.87 -11.81 16.16
CA ASN A 417 5.52 -13.12 16.18
C ASN A 417 5.53 -13.75 14.77
N LEU A 418 4.46 -13.56 13.99
CA LEU A 418 4.41 -13.99 12.58
C LEU A 418 5.49 -13.27 11.75
N CYS A 419 5.64 -11.95 11.90
CA CYS A 419 6.67 -11.17 11.21
C CYS A 419 8.10 -11.62 11.57
N ILE A 420 8.32 -11.94 12.84
CA ILE A 420 9.63 -12.42 13.32
C ILE A 420 9.95 -13.81 12.78
N ALA A 421 8.96 -14.71 12.76
CA ALA A 421 9.14 -16.07 12.25
C ALA A 421 9.40 -16.09 10.74
N GLY A 422 8.69 -15.26 9.98
CA GLY A 422 8.74 -15.23 8.51
C GLY A 422 9.69 -14.22 7.88
N GLY A 423 10.35 -13.35 8.68
CA GLY A 423 11.23 -12.31 8.14
C GLY A 423 12.70 -12.70 8.08
N MET A 424 13.40 -12.39 6.99
CA MET A 424 14.87 -12.54 6.87
C MET A 424 15.65 -11.57 7.75
N ALA A 425 15.06 -10.41 8.04
CA ALA A 425 15.62 -9.36 8.87
C ALA A 425 14.55 -8.70 9.71
N VAL A 426 14.90 -8.38 10.95
CA VAL A 426 14.00 -7.68 11.89
C VAL A 426 14.78 -6.53 12.52
N ASN A 427 14.22 -5.33 12.49
CA ASN A 427 14.79 -4.18 13.17
C ASN A 427 13.72 -3.36 13.89
N GLY A 428 14.16 -2.53 14.83
CA GLY A 428 13.33 -1.48 15.44
C GLY A 428 13.77 -0.12 14.92
N VAL A 429 12.92 0.88 15.12
CA VAL A 429 13.17 2.27 14.67
C VAL A 429 14.20 3.02 15.53
N SER A 430 14.69 2.41 16.60
CA SER A 430 15.78 2.93 17.45
C SER A 430 16.55 1.77 18.10
N ALA A 431 17.72 2.07 18.67
CA ALA A 431 18.50 1.09 19.42
C ALA A 431 17.69 0.46 20.57
N LEU A 432 16.91 1.27 21.31
CA LEU A 432 16.03 0.78 22.37
C LEU A 432 14.93 -0.17 21.84
N HIS A 433 14.34 0.13 20.70
CA HIS A 433 13.34 -0.76 20.06
C HIS A 433 13.99 -2.08 19.64
N SER A 434 15.17 -2.02 19.00
CA SER A 434 15.89 -3.22 18.57
C SER A 434 16.26 -4.13 19.75
N ASP A 435 16.72 -3.55 20.86
CA ASP A 435 17.02 -4.29 22.09
C ASP A 435 15.77 -4.97 22.69
N LYS A 436 14.65 -4.24 22.75
CA LYS A 436 13.38 -4.80 23.26
C LYS A 436 12.80 -5.88 22.34
N ILE A 437 12.88 -5.74 21.02
CA ILE A 437 12.44 -6.78 20.07
C ILE A 437 13.32 -8.02 20.23
N GLY A 438 14.64 -7.87 20.30
CA GLY A 438 15.56 -8.98 20.53
C GLY A 438 15.20 -9.76 21.80
N ARG A 439 14.93 -9.07 22.90
CA ARG A 439 14.47 -9.67 24.16
C ARG A 439 13.07 -10.30 24.06
N ALA A 440 12.17 -9.70 23.31
CA ALA A 440 10.80 -10.23 23.13
C ALA A 440 10.78 -11.48 22.25
N SER A 441 11.62 -11.53 21.21
CA SER A 441 11.60 -12.58 20.19
C SER A 441 12.59 -13.72 20.45
N CYS A 442 13.50 -13.57 21.40
CA CYS A 442 14.62 -14.51 21.61
C CYS A 442 15.45 -14.79 20.34
N ARG A 443 15.44 -13.89 19.37
CA ARG A 443 16.02 -14.10 18.04
C ARG A 443 17.55 -14.05 18.02
N GLU A 444 18.20 -13.47 19.03
CA GLU A 444 19.65 -13.30 19.05
C GLU A 444 20.46 -14.61 18.91
N ARG A 445 19.79 -15.79 18.88
CA ARG A 445 20.46 -17.08 18.83
C ARG A 445 19.77 -18.15 17.97
N VAL A 446 18.81 -17.77 17.13
CA VAL A 446 18.15 -18.67 16.20
C VAL A 446 18.44 -18.24 14.75
#